data_7a419408d32148016dfcfbecbb0a8371
#
_entry.id   7a419408d32148016dfcfbecbb0a8371
#
_cell.length_a   1.000
_cell.length_b   1.000
_cell.length_c   1.000
_cell.angle_alpha   90.00
_cell.angle_beta   90.00
_cell.angle_gamma   90.00
#
_symmetry.space_group_name_H-M   'P 1'
#
loop_
_entity.id
_entity.type
_entity.pdbx_description
1 polymer ?
#
loop_
_entity_poly.entity_id
_entity_poly.type
_entity_poly.pdbx_seq_one_letter_code
_entity_poly.pdbx_strand_id
1 'polypeptide(L)'
;MRNISNAYQKNVNDVLKYTNEFRAEVNKSLLVLVETLTKAAMVRALEMAYANKFSHERPDGNMCYYIMRDFGQDIYGVGENIAMGQRNAKEVSYAWKGSQGHYENMIDSSFTRIGIGVIKFQGTYYWVQLFQY
;
A
#
# COMPACT_ATOMS: atom_id res chain seq x y z
N MET A 1 -5.19 -1.52 14.88
CA MET A 1 -6.13 -2.33 14.11
C MET A 1 -6.17 -3.74 14.66
N ARG A 2 -7.32 -4.11 15.13
CA ARG A 2 -7.47 -5.35 15.91
C ARG A 2 -7.31 -6.63 15.11
N ASN A 3 -7.58 -6.57 13.80
CA ASN A 3 -7.58 -7.76 12.94
C ASN A 3 -6.26 -8.01 12.24
N ILE A 4 -5.26 -7.17 12.52
CA ILE A 4 -3.93 -7.31 11.93
C ILE A 4 -3.02 -7.91 12.99
N SER A 5 -2.29 -8.98 12.65
CA SER A 5 -1.34 -9.57 13.56
C SER A 5 -0.25 -8.57 13.96
N ASN A 6 0.36 -8.74 15.11
CA ASN A 6 1.41 -7.84 15.60
C ASN A 6 2.57 -7.70 14.61
N ALA A 7 2.92 -8.80 13.92
CA ALA A 7 3.99 -8.78 12.92
C ALA A 7 3.64 -7.85 11.75
N TYR A 8 2.41 -7.94 11.25
CA TYR A 8 1.96 -7.10 10.16
C TYR A 8 1.79 -5.65 10.59
N GLN A 9 1.33 -5.42 11.82
CA GLN A 9 1.19 -4.07 12.36
C GLN A 9 2.53 -3.35 12.38
N LYS A 10 3.59 -4.04 12.79
CA LYS A 10 4.94 -3.48 12.76
C LYS A 10 5.37 -3.13 11.34
N ASN A 11 5.12 -4.02 10.39
CA ASN A 11 5.42 -3.77 8.98
C ASN A 11 4.67 -2.55 8.45
N VAL A 12 3.39 -2.42 8.77
CA VAL A 12 2.57 -1.26 8.38
C VAL A 12 3.16 0.02 8.94
N ASN A 13 3.47 0.02 10.23
CA ASN A 13 4.03 1.21 10.90
C ASN A 13 5.38 1.60 10.30
N ASP A 14 6.22 0.63 9.99
CA ASP A 14 7.55 0.90 9.43
C ASP A 14 7.47 1.42 8.00
N VAL A 15 6.58 0.88 7.16
CA VAL A 15 6.38 1.41 5.80
C VAL A 15 5.86 2.84 5.85
N LEU A 16 4.93 3.14 6.76
CA LEU A 16 4.46 4.51 6.95
C LEU A 16 5.60 5.45 7.32
N LYS A 17 6.44 5.02 8.24
CA LYS A 17 7.60 5.80 8.69
C LYS A 17 8.54 6.12 7.52
N TYR A 18 8.93 5.12 6.75
CA TYR A 18 9.81 5.32 5.59
C TYR A 18 9.17 6.23 4.55
N THR A 19 7.91 6.01 4.22
CA THR A 19 7.20 6.81 3.24
C THR A 19 7.17 8.28 3.65
N ASN A 20 6.86 8.54 4.91
CA ASN A 20 6.82 9.90 5.42
C ASN A 20 8.21 10.53 5.55
N GLU A 21 9.25 9.75 5.80
CA GLU A 21 10.62 10.25 5.74
C GLU A 21 10.97 10.72 4.33
N PHE A 22 10.59 9.94 3.30
CA PHE A 22 10.83 10.32 1.90
C PHE A 22 10.08 11.61 1.54
N ARG A 23 8.84 11.76 2.02
CA ARG A 23 8.05 12.97 1.80
C ARG A 23 8.70 14.19 2.48
N ALA A 24 9.14 14.03 3.71
CA ALA A 24 9.80 15.10 4.44
C ALA A 24 11.09 15.58 3.75
N GLU A 25 11.84 14.66 3.16
CA GLU A 25 13.06 14.98 2.42
C GLU A 25 12.82 15.98 1.28
N VAL A 26 11.61 15.97 0.71
CA VAL A 26 11.23 16.84 -0.41
C VAL A 26 10.14 17.84 -0.03
N ASN A 27 9.99 18.11 1.28
CA ASN A 27 9.09 19.12 1.84
C ASN A 27 7.61 18.87 1.51
N LYS A 28 7.20 17.60 1.47
CA LYS A 28 5.79 17.23 1.33
C LYS A 28 5.19 16.95 2.69
N SER A 29 3.90 17.26 2.84
CA SER A 29 3.16 16.98 4.08
C SER A 29 3.11 15.47 4.33
N LEU A 30 3.15 15.08 5.60
CA LEU A 30 3.09 13.67 5.98
C LEU A 30 1.71 13.10 5.66
N LEU A 31 1.70 11.85 5.23
CA LEU A 31 0.46 11.11 4.99
C LEU A 31 -0.09 10.60 6.33
N VAL A 32 -1.42 10.60 6.44
CA VAL A 32 -2.12 10.04 7.60
C VAL A 32 -2.54 8.61 7.27
N LEU A 33 -2.19 7.69 8.15
CA LEU A 33 -2.62 6.29 8.03
C LEU A 33 -4.10 6.19 8.35
N VAL A 34 -4.88 5.63 7.40
CA VAL A 34 -6.33 5.47 7.55
C VAL A 34 -6.66 4.01 7.65
N GLU A 35 -7.41 3.63 8.69
CA GLU A 35 -7.75 2.24 8.95
C GLU A 35 -8.51 1.59 7.81
N THR A 36 -9.51 2.27 7.25
CA THR A 36 -10.31 1.75 6.14
C THR A 36 -9.44 1.49 4.91
N LEU A 37 -8.55 2.44 4.59
CA LEU A 37 -7.60 2.27 3.48
C LEU A 37 -6.63 1.12 3.73
N THR A 38 -6.20 0.93 4.97
CA THR A 38 -5.29 -0.17 5.33
C THR A 38 -5.99 -1.51 5.17
N LYS A 39 -7.26 -1.61 5.59
CA LYS A 39 -8.04 -2.83 5.36
C LYS A 39 -8.18 -3.13 3.87
N ALA A 40 -8.45 -2.11 3.06
CA ALA A 40 -8.54 -2.26 1.61
C ALA A 40 -7.20 -2.72 1.02
N ALA A 41 -6.09 -2.14 1.48
CA ALA A 41 -4.75 -2.54 1.06
C ALA A 41 -4.43 -3.99 1.43
N MET A 42 -4.86 -4.43 2.62
CA MET A 42 -4.71 -5.83 3.04
C MET A 42 -5.47 -6.78 2.12
N VAL A 43 -6.71 -6.43 1.76
CA VAL A 43 -7.50 -7.24 0.82
C VAL A 43 -6.83 -7.29 -0.55
N ARG A 44 -6.28 -6.17 -1.03
CA ARG A 44 -5.53 -6.17 -2.29
C ARG A 44 -4.32 -7.11 -2.24
N ALA A 45 -3.57 -7.11 -1.13
CA ALA A 45 -2.45 -8.03 -0.96
C ALA A 45 -2.92 -9.48 -0.99
N LEU A 46 -4.01 -9.79 -0.30
CA LEU A 46 -4.62 -11.12 -0.31
C LEU A 46 -5.05 -11.54 -1.71
N GLU A 47 -5.71 -10.65 -2.46
CA GLU A 47 -6.14 -10.94 -3.82
C GLU A 47 -4.98 -11.34 -4.72
N MET A 48 -3.90 -10.56 -4.67
CA MET A 48 -2.72 -10.84 -5.48
C MET A 48 -2.11 -12.21 -5.13
N ALA A 49 -2.03 -12.50 -3.84
CA ALA A 49 -1.43 -13.75 -3.36
C ALA A 49 -2.26 -14.96 -3.75
N TYR A 50 -3.56 -14.95 -3.43
CA TYR A 50 -4.43 -16.11 -3.63
C TYR A 50 -4.79 -16.34 -5.10
N ALA A 51 -4.91 -15.29 -5.90
CA ALA A 51 -5.17 -15.43 -7.32
C ALA A 51 -3.89 -15.63 -8.14
N ASN A 52 -2.72 -15.53 -7.49
CA ASN A 52 -1.42 -15.55 -8.17
C ASN A 52 -1.40 -14.53 -9.32
N LYS A 53 -1.90 -13.34 -9.05
CA LYS A 53 -2.02 -12.26 -10.04
C LYS A 53 -1.41 -10.99 -9.48
N PHE A 54 -0.15 -10.76 -9.77
CA PHE A 54 0.57 -9.56 -9.36
C PHE A 54 0.30 -8.47 -10.39
N SER A 55 -0.74 -7.66 -10.14
CA SER A 55 -1.22 -6.68 -11.11
C SER A 55 -2.03 -5.59 -10.40
N HIS A 56 -2.07 -4.40 -11.00
CA HIS A 56 -3.00 -3.35 -10.58
C HIS A 56 -4.45 -3.71 -10.94
N GLU A 57 -4.65 -4.68 -11.82
CA GLU A 57 -5.97 -5.22 -12.11
C GLU A 57 -6.31 -6.30 -11.09
N ARG A 58 -7.51 -6.20 -10.53
CA ARG A 58 -8.02 -7.18 -9.56
C ARG A 58 -8.39 -8.50 -10.25
N PRO A 59 -8.51 -9.61 -9.49
CA PRO A 59 -8.91 -10.89 -10.08
C PRO A 59 -10.21 -10.87 -10.88
N ASP A 60 -11.15 -9.97 -10.54
CA ASP A 60 -12.42 -9.83 -11.24
C ASP A 60 -12.33 -9.01 -12.54
N GLY A 61 -11.14 -8.50 -12.86
CA GLY A 61 -10.92 -7.69 -14.05
C GLY A 61 -11.06 -6.19 -13.84
N ASN A 62 -11.56 -5.75 -12.69
CA ASN A 62 -11.63 -4.32 -12.36
C ASN A 62 -10.26 -3.79 -11.94
N MET A 63 -10.05 -2.49 -12.12
CA MET A 63 -8.83 -1.85 -11.65
C MET A 63 -8.81 -1.78 -10.12
N CYS A 64 -7.59 -1.68 -9.56
CA CYS A 64 -7.36 -1.73 -8.12
C CYS A 64 -8.21 -0.76 -7.30
N TYR A 65 -8.44 0.46 -7.81
CA TYR A 65 -9.16 1.49 -7.07
C TYR A 65 -10.64 1.15 -6.85
N TYR A 66 -11.22 0.19 -7.59
CA TYR A 66 -12.58 -0.27 -7.33
C TYR A 66 -12.74 -0.96 -5.98
N ILE A 67 -11.65 -1.41 -5.35
CA ILE A 67 -11.71 -1.96 -4.00
C ILE A 67 -12.29 -0.96 -3.00
N MET A 68 -12.15 0.32 -3.28
CA MET A 68 -12.68 1.37 -2.41
C MET A 68 -14.18 1.27 -2.22
N ARG A 69 -14.92 0.78 -3.23
CA ARG A 69 -16.37 0.56 -3.14
C ARG A 69 -16.73 -0.50 -2.11
N ASP A 70 -15.89 -1.54 -1.98
CA ASP A 70 -16.12 -2.60 -1.01
C ASP A 70 -16.09 -2.07 0.42
N PHE A 71 -15.47 -0.91 0.62
CA PHE A 71 -15.32 -0.27 1.93
C PHE A 71 -16.13 1.02 2.04
N GLY A 72 -17.07 1.26 1.10
CA GLY A 72 -17.94 2.44 1.14
C GLY A 72 -17.23 3.75 0.82
N GLN A 73 -16.14 3.69 0.07
CA GLN A 73 -15.32 4.86 -0.29
C GLN A 73 -15.40 5.16 -1.78
N ASP A 74 -15.07 6.41 -2.15
CA ASP A 74 -14.96 6.79 -3.56
C ASP A 74 -13.78 6.11 -4.24
N ILE A 75 -13.94 5.86 -5.54
CA ILE A 75 -12.86 5.32 -6.37
C ILE A 75 -11.93 6.39 -6.93
N TYR A 76 -12.25 7.65 -6.72
CA TYR A 76 -11.47 8.76 -7.28
C TYR A 76 -10.31 9.15 -6.39
N GLY A 77 -9.26 9.68 -7.01
CA GLY A 77 -8.11 10.19 -6.27
C GLY A 77 -7.28 9.12 -5.58
N VAL A 78 -7.30 7.89 -6.11
CA VAL A 78 -6.61 6.74 -5.53
C VAL A 78 -5.41 6.37 -6.39
N GLY A 79 -4.26 6.17 -5.73
CA GLY A 79 -3.07 5.59 -6.35
C GLY A 79 -2.68 4.30 -5.65
N GLU A 80 -1.93 3.45 -6.32
CA GLU A 80 -1.49 2.18 -5.77
C GLU A 80 -0.02 1.91 -6.09
N ASN A 81 0.74 1.52 -5.07
CA ASN A 81 2.04 0.87 -5.25
C ASN A 81 1.90 -0.58 -4.80
N ILE A 82 2.44 -1.51 -5.59
CA ILE A 82 2.45 -2.93 -5.24
C ILE A 82 3.87 -3.47 -5.34
N ALA A 83 4.17 -4.49 -4.53
CA ALA A 83 5.45 -5.19 -4.58
C ALA A 83 5.28 -6.61 -4.04
N MET A 84 6.15 -7.51 -4.47
CA MET A 84 6.20 -8.87 -3.93
C MET A 84 7.65 -9.34 -3.82
N GLY A 85 7.92 -10.13 -2.80
CA GLY A 85 9.22 -10.75 -2.59
C GLY A 85 10.09 -10.06 -1.57
N GLN A 86 9.92 -8.77 -1.31
CA GLN A 86 10.70 -8.07 -0.30
C GLN A 86 10.37 -8.60 1.09
N ARG A 87 11.39 -8.77 1.92
CA ARG A 87 11.26 -9.50 3.18
C ARG A 87 10.94 -8.63 4.39
N ASN A 88 11.07 -7.30 4.25
CA ASN A 88 10.80 -6.39 5.34
C ASN A 88 10.43 -5.01 4.81
N ALA A 89 9.97 -4.15 5.72
CA ALA A 89 9.47 -2.82 5.39
C ALA A 89 10.54 -1.93 4.76
N LYS A 90 11.78 -2.01 5.25
CA LYS A 90 12.88 -1.22 4.70
C LYS A 90 13.14 -1.60 3.25
N GLU A 91 13.24 -2.90 2.99
CA GLU A 91 13.54 -3.43 1.65
C GLU A 91 12.47 -2.99 0.64
N VAL A 92 11.18 -3.13 0.98
CA VAL A 92 10.11 -2.74 0.07
C VAL A 92 10.03 -1.23 -0.13
N SER A 93 10.22 -0.46 0.95
CA SER A 93 10.15 1.00 0.87
C SER A 93 11.25 1.57 -0.02
N TYR A 94 12.46 1.06 0.11
CA TYR A 94 13.58 1.50 -0.73
C TYR A 94 13.49 0.95 -2.15
N ALA A 95 12.88 -0.21 -2.36
CA ALA A 95 12.59 -0.70 -3.71
C ALA A 95 11.63 0.26 -4.43
N TRP A 96 10.57 0.69 -3.75
CA TRP A 96 9.65 1.67 -4.31
C TRP A 96 10.34 3.02 -4.55
N LYS A 97 11.16 3.46 -3.59
CA LYS A 97 11.89 4.73 -3.75
C LYS A 97 12.80 4.72 -4.98
N GLY A 98 13.40 3.58 -5.29
CA GLY A 98 14.29 3.42 -6.43
C GLY A 98 13.59 3.28 -7.78
N SER A 99 12.27 3.26 -7.82
CA SER A 99 11.47 3.11 -9.03
C SER A 99 10.68 4.39 -9.27
N GLN A 100 10.90 5.06 -10.40
CA GLN A 100 10.36 6.39 -10.64
C GLN A 100 8.85 6.47 -10.44
N GLY A 101 8.09 5.59 -11.06
CA GLY A 101 6.62 5.62 -10.95
C GLY A 101 6.12 5.38 -9.53
N HIS A 102 6.76 4.45 -8.81
CA HIS A 102 6.40 4.19 -7.42
C HIS A 102 6.79 5.37 -6.52
N TYR A 103 7.97 5.92 -6.73
CA TYR A 103 8.43 7.06 -5.94
C TYR A 103 7.53 8.28 -6.14
N GLU A 104 7.14 8.55 -7.38
CA GLU A 104 6.22 9.66 -7.69
C GLU A 104 4.91 9.54 -6.91
N ASN A 105 4.35 8.34 -6.78
CA ASN A 105 3.16 8.13 -5.95
C ASN A 105 3.44 8.48 -4.49
N MET A 106 4.58 8.05 -3.97
CA MET A 106 4.91 8.27 -2.56
C MET A 106 5.06 9.74 -2.20
N ILE A 107 5.54 10.57 -3.13
CA ILE A 107 5.79 12.00 -2.88
C ILE A 107 4.75 12.92 -3.54
N ASP A 108 3.69 12.38 -4.10
CA ASP A 108 2.64 13.18 -4.74
C ASP A 108 1.94 14.06 -3.70
N SER A 109 1.96 15.38 -3.93
CA SER A 109 1.38 16.34 -3.00
C SER A 109 -0.14 16.29 -2.94
N SER A 110 -0.80 15.68 -3.94
CA SER A 110 -2.25 15.51 -3.95
C SER A 110 -2.73 14.52 -2.91
N PHE A 111 -1.89 13.54 -2.56
CA PHE A 111 -2.27 12.53 -1.58
C PHE A 111 -2.11 13.04 -0.16
N THR A 112 -3.11 12.77 0.66
CA THR A 112 -3.11 13.15 2.09
C THR A 112 -3.24 11.93 3.00
N ARG A 113 -3.73 10.81 2.47
CA ARG A 113 -4.06 9.61 3.24
C ARG A 113 -3.40 8.39 2.62
N ILE A 114 -3.08 7.40 3.45
CA ILE A 114 -2.46 6.16 3.00
C ILE A 114 -3.05 4.96 3.76
N GLY A 115 -3.19 3.86 3.04
CA GLY A 115 -3.40 2.53 3.61
C GLY A 115 -2.24 1.63 3.20
N ILE A 116 -1.85 0.74 4.08
CA ILE A 116 -0.70 -0.14 3.83
C ILE A 116 -1.13 -1.58 4.10
N GLY A 117 -0.93 -2.44 3.11
CA GLY A 117 -1.22 -3.87 3.21
C GLY A 117 0.04 -4.69 3.10
N VAL A 118 0.08 -5.77 3.85
CA VAL A 118 1.15 -6.76 3.76
C VAL A 118 0.61 -8.12 4.16
N ILE A 119 0.96 -9.13 3.40
CA ILE A 119 0.65 -10.52 3.75
C ILE A 119 1.78 -11.42 3.27
N LYS A 120 2.06 -12.44 4.07
CA LYS A 120 2.98 -13.51 3.69
C LYS A 120 2.16 -14.72 3.28
N PHE A 121 2.32 -15.17 2.04
CA PHE A 121 1.63 -16.32 1.51
C PHE A 121 2.61 -17.26 0.85
N GLN A 122 2.68 -18.50 1.32
CA GLN A 122 3.59 -19.52 0.80
C GLN A 122 5.05 -19.02 0.72
N GLY A 123 5.49 -18.34 1.79
CA GLY A 123 6.86 -17.87 1.91
C GLY A 123 7.16 -16.54 1.21
N THR A 124 6.21 -15.95 0.49
CA THR A 124 6.40 -14.70 -0.23
C THR A 124 5.58 -13.58 0.40
N TYR A 125 6.20 -12.44 0.62
CA TYR A 125 5.50 -11.24 1.09
C TYR A 125 4.93 -10.47 -0.10
N TYR A 126 3.68 -10.03 0.06
CA TYR A 126 2.99 -9.15 -0.89
C TYR A 126 2.70 -7.84 -0.18
N TRP A 127 3.02 -6.72 -0.83
CA TRP A 127 2.95 -5.37 -0.24
C TRP A 127 2.09 -4.46 -1.09
N VAL A 128 1.29 -3.63 -0.43
CA VAL A 128 0.41 -2.67 -1.11
C VAL A 128 0.43 -1.35 -0.36
N GLN A 129 0.57 -0.24 -1.10
CA GLN A 129 0.24 1.09 -0.61
C GLN A 129 -0.95 1.59 -1.42
N LEU A 130 -2.00 2.02 -0.74
CA LEU A 130 -3.11 2.75 -1.35
C LEU A 130 -3.05 4.18 -0.87
N PHE A 131 -2.96 5.11 -1.82
CA PHE A 131 -2.94 6.55 -1.55
C PHE A 131 -4.26 7.15 -1.95
N GLN A 132 -4.68 8.22 -1.26
CA GLN A 132 -5.92 8.91 -1.56
C GLN A 132 -5.80 10.40 -1.26
N TYR A 133 -6.51 11.19 -2.04
CA TYR A 133 -6.65 12.63 -1.81
C TYR A 133 -7.27 12.97 -0.45
#